data_c269525e8f59174a02d0b4d5ecb3edfc
#
_entry.id   c269525e8f59174a02d0b4d5ecb3edfc
#
_cell.length_a   1.000
_cell.length_b   1.000
_cell.length_c   1.000
_cell.angle_alpha   90.00
_cell.angle_beta   90.00
_cell.angle_gamma   90.00
#
_symmetry.space_group_name_H-M   'P 1'
#
loop_
_entity.id
_entity.type
_entity.pdbx_description
1 polymer ?
#
loop_
_entity_poly.entity_id
_entity_poly.type
_entity_poly.pdbx_seq_one_letter_code
_entity_poly.pdbx_strand_id
1 'polypeptide(L)'
;MKRKIIEIDEKLCNGCGSCIPNCPEGAIRMIDGKARLVSDLFCDGLGACLGECPQGAITMTEREAAPYDERLVMERIAAQGANTVRAHLHHLRSHGEQELHRIAVEYLREKGIPVPEEAAEETLGRGCPGTLAKALTPRKPAAAVPPEETPSALRQWPVQLRLLNPEAPYFDGADLLVSADCVPCAMGGFHRELLDGKILVIFCPKLDEDTEEYVSKLAEIFRRHDIRSVTVARMTVPCCGGTVAIVEKALESAGRRIPLDVRIIDLNGEPVREARRTPGQP
;
A
#
# COMPACT_ATOMS: atom_id res chain seq x y z
N MET A 1 -8.44 17.18 -28.70
CA MET A 1 -7.21 17.88 -28.29
C MET A 1 -6.23 16.88 -27.73
N LYS A 2 -5.06 16.72 -28.34
CA LYS A 2 -4.04 15.79 -27.84
C LYS A 2 -3.52 16.28 -26.49
N ARG A 3 -3.50 15.39 -25.49
CA ARG A 3 -2.92 15.68 -24.19
C ARG A 3 -2.25 14.45 -23.59
N LYS A 4 -1.29 14.67 -22.71
CA LYS A 4 -0.64 13.63 -21.95
C LYS A 4 -1.58 13.09 -20.88
N ILE A 5 -1.63 11.77 -20.73
CA ILE A 5 -2.43 11.08 -19.74
C ILE A 5 -1.71 9.78 -19.34
N ILE A 6 -1.93 9.30 -18.11
CA ILE A 6 -1.40 8.03 -17.70
C ILE A 6 -2.21 6.85 -18.27
N GLU A 7 -1.53 5.77 -18.56
CA GLU A 7 -2.10 4.47 -18.87
C GLU A 7 -1.54 3.42 -17.91
N ILE A 8 -2.39 2.52 -17.43
CA ILE A 8 -2.02 1.48 -16.46
C ILE A 8 -2.22 0.13 -17.11
N ASP A 9 -1.12 -0.63 -17.28
CA ASP A 9 -1.18 -2.01 -17.73
C ASP A 9 -1.59 -2.92 -16.56
N GLU A 10 -2.84 -3.41 -16.59
CA GLU A 10 -3.38 -4.28 -15.56
C GLU A 10 -2.67 -5.64 -15.48
N LYS A 11 -1.97 -6.09 -16.54
CA LYS A 11 -1.22 -7.35 -16.52
C LYS A 11 0.08 -7.19 -15.72
N LEU A 12 0.73 -6.04 -15.84
CA LEU A 12 1.94 -5.72 -15.08
C LEU A 12 1.63 -5.27 -13.65
N CYS A 13 0.45 -4.69 -13.41
CA CYS A 13 0.05 -4.21 -12.09
C CYS A 13 -0.10 -5.38 -11.10
N ASN A 14 0.70 -5.39 -10.04
CA ASN A 14 0.61 -6.38 -8.95
C ASN A 14 -0.27 -5.96 -7.77
N GLY A 15 -0.90 -4.77 -7.83
CA GLY A 15 -1.78 -4.28 -6.78
C GLY A 15 -1.09 -3.70 -5.55
N CYS A 16 0.19 -3.33 -5.63
CA CYS A 16 0.94 -2.80 -4.46
C CYS A 16 0.39 -1.47 -3.91
N GLY A 17 -0.35 -0.69 -4.70
CA GLY A 17 -0.96 0.58 -4.28
C GLY A 17 -0.01 1.78 -4.17
N SER A 18 1.29 1.63 -4.49
CA SER A 18 2.29 2.71 -4.36
C SER A 18 1.95 3.98 -5.18
N CYS A 19 1.21 3.82 -6.27
CA CYS A 19 0.79 4.95 -7.12
C CYS A 19 -0.35 5.79 -6.52
N ILE A 20 -1.12 5.27 -5.54
CA ILE A 20 -2.30 5.95 -5.00
C ILE A 20 -1.94 7.24 -4.25
N PRO A 21 -0.96 7.23 -3.29
CA PRO A 21 -0.60 8.43 -2.54
C PRO A 21 -0.02 9.54 -3.41
N ASN A 22 0.53 9.18 -4.58
CA ASN A 22 1.22 10.09 -5.48
C ASN A 22 0.35 10.58 -6.65
N CYS A 23 -0.96 10.38 -6.56
CA CYS A 23 -1.94 11.02 -7.42
C CYS A 23 -2.69 12.09 -6.61
N PRO A 24 -2.27 13.38 -6.68
CA PRO A 24 -2.86 14.45 -5.88
C PRO A 24 -4.36 14.62 -6.16
N GLU A 25 -4.77 14.38 -7.41
CA GLU A 25 -6.15 14.51 -7.88
C GLU A 25 -7.00 13.29 -7.52
N GLY A 26 -6.41 12.22 -6.97
CA GLY A 26 -7.13 10.99 -6.63
C GLY A 26 -7.74 10.25 -7.82
N ALA A 27 -7.17 10.44 -9.01
CA ALA A 27 -7.64 9.81 -10.25
C ALA A 27 -7.36 8.31 -10.31
N ILE A 28 -6.39 7.81 -9.53
CA ILE A 28 -6.03 6.39 -9.46
C ILE A 28 -6.66 5.77 -8.22
N ARG A 29 -7.30 4.60 -8.38
CA ARG A 29 -7.87 3.84 -7.26
C ARG A 29 -7.53 2.36 -7.37
N MET A 30 -7.48 1.70 -6.21
CA MET A 30 -7.41 0.23 -6.15
C MET A 30 -8.81 -0.35 -6.34
N ILE A 31 -8.99 -1.15 -7.38
CA ILE A 31 -10.25 -1.81 -7.72
C ILE A 31 -9.92 -3.26 -8.09
N ASP A 32 -10.55 -4.22 -7.43
CA ASP A 32 -10.33 -5.65 -7.63
C ASP A 32 -8.84 -6.05 -7.57
N GLY A 33 -8.09 -5.43 -6.65
CA GLY A 33 -6.66 -5.70 -6.45
C GLY A 33 -5.72 -5.10 -7.50
N LYS A 34 -6.21 -4.22 -8.38
CA LYS A 34 -5.44 -3.52 -9.43
C LYS A 34 -5.58 -2.01 -9.29
N ALA A 35 -4.53 -1.28 -9.62
CA ALA A 35 -4.63 0.15 -9.80
C ALA A 35 -5.37 0.46 -11.10
N ARG A 36 -6.35 1.35 -11.06
CA ARG A 36 -7.11 1.79 -12.23
C ARG A 36 -7.27 3.29 -12.24
N LEU A 37 -7.17 3.87 -13.41
CA LEU A 37 -7.56 5.26 -13.64
C LEU A 37 -9.09 5.31 -13.71
N VAL A 38 -9.73 5.92 -12.72
CA VAL A 38 -11.20 5.97 -12.65
C VAL A 38 -11.81 7.04 -13.54
N SER A 39 -11.03 8.07 -13.90
CA SER A 39 -11.48 9.09 -14.83
C SER A 39 -10.31 9.86 -15.43
N ASP A 40 -10.39 10.12 -16.74
CA ASP A 40 -9.45 11.01 -17.43
C ASP A 40 -9.59 12.46 -16.94
N LEU A 41 -10.78 12.85 -16.45
CA LEU A 41 -11.09 14.20 -15.99
C LEU A 41 -10.12 14.71 -14.91
N PHE A 42 -9.72 13.81 -14.03
CA PHE A 42 -8.93 14.15 -12.86
C PHE A 42 -7.44 13.83 -13.02
N CYS A 43 -7.01 13.35 -14.17
CA CYS A 43 -5.60 13.17 -14.48
C CYS A 43 -5.05 14.43 -15.14
N ASP A 44 -4.17 15.16 -14.44
CA ASP A 44 -3.49 16.34 -14.97
C ASP A 44 -2.45 16.00 -16.06
N GLY A 45 -2.01 14.75 -16.11
CA GLY A 45 -1.00 14.27 -17.04
C GLY A 45 0.43 14.72 -16.69
N LEU A 46 0.69 15.22 -15.48
CA LEU A 46 2.03 15.63 -15.05
C LEU A 46 2.92 14.44 -14.66
N GLY A 47 2.31 13.28 -14.38
CA GLY A 47 3.04 12.02 -14.20
C GLY A 47 3.71 11.85 -12.85
N ALA A 48 3.26 12.52 -11.81
CA ALA A 48 3.77 12.35 -10.45
C ALA A 48 3.73 10.88 -9.96
N CYS A 49 2.82 10.08 -10.51
CA CYS A 49 2.67 8.66 -10.20
C CYS A 49 3.60 7.72 -11.00
N LEU A 50 4.33 8.19 -12.04
CA LEU A 50 5.13 7.33 -12.93
C LEU A 50 6.33 6.69 -12.22
N GLY A 51 7.06 7.44 -11.41
CA GLY A 51 8.25 6.97 -10.69
C GLY A 51 7.93 5.99 -9.54
N GLU A 52 6.67 5.88 -9.17
CA GLU A 52 6.24 5.15 -7.98
C GLU A 52 5.78 3.71 -8.25
N CYS A 53 5.70 3.31 -9.52
CA CYS A 53 5.31 1.96 -9.87
C CYS A 53 6.53 1.04 -9.97
N PRO A 54 6.78 0.13 -9.00
CA PRO A 54 7.93 -0.76 -9.02
C PRO A 54 7.88 -1.79 -10.15
N GLN A 55 6.68 -1.99 -10.75
CA GLN A 55 6.46 -2.91 -11.86
C GLN A 55 6.52 -2.22 -13.23
N GLY A 56 6.73 -0.91 -13.29
CA GLY A 56 6.67 -0.16 -14.55
C GLY A 56 5.29 -0.23 -15.24
N ALA A 57 4.23 -0.55 -14.49
CA ALA A 57 2.88 -0.71 -15.04
C ALA A 57 2.21 0.62 -15.43
N ILE A 58 2.78 1.76 -15.04
CA ILE A 58 2.23 3.09 -15.36
C ILE A 58 3.11 3.75 -16.41
N THR A 59 2.50 4.12 -17.50
CA THR A 59 3.15 4.83 -18.60
C THR A 59 2.42 6.13 -18.91
N MET A 60 3.13 7.08 -19.52
CA MET A 60 2.53 8.30 -20.06
C MET A 60 2.27 8.10 -21.54
N THR A 61 1.04 8.32 -21.97
CA THR A 61 0.68 8.31 -23.38
C THR A 61 0.19 9.71 -23.81
N GLU A 62 0.45 10.07 -25.05
CA GLU A 62 -0.16 11.25 -25.66
C GLU A 62 -1.27 10.78 -26.60
N ARG A 63 -2.52 11.03 -26.20
CA ARG A 63 -3.67 10.68 -27.03
C ARG A 63 -4.60 11.86 -27.21
N GLU A 64 -5.32 11.85 -28.32
CA GLU A 64 -6.41 12.79 -28.47
C GLU A 64 -7.43 12.54 -27.36
N ALA A 65 -7.60 13.51 -26.47
CA ALA A 65 -8.68 13.57 -25.53
C ALA A 65 -9.72 14.56 -26.08
N ALA A 66 -10.92 14.07 -26.34
CA ALA A 66 -12.06 14.94 -26.60
C ALA A 66 -12.31 15.85 -25.38
N PRO A 67 -13.02 16.98 -25.56
CA PRO A 67 -13.56 17.68 -24.40
C PRO A 67 -14.25 16.67 -23.50
N TYR A 68 -14.09 16.83 -22.21
CA TYR A 68 -14.63 15.87 -21.25
C TYR A 68 -16.13 15.62 -21.51
N ASP A 69 -16.48 14.36 -21.65
CA ASP A 69 -17.85 13.90 -21.84
C ASP A 69 -18.12 12.74 -20.90
N GLU A 70 -18.94 12.98 -19.88
CA GLU A 70 -19.28 11.98 -18.86
C GLU A 70 -19.88 10.72 -19.46
N ARG A 71 -20.65 10.82 -20.54
CA ARG A 71 -21.26 9.66 -21.20
C ARG A 71 -20.21 8.75 -21.83
N LEU A 72 -19.19 9.33 -22.48
CA LEU A 72 -18.06 8.58 -23.03
C LEU A 72 -17.18 7.98 -21.95
N VAL A 73 -17.02 8.67 -20.83
CA VAL A 73 -16.30 8.14 -19.65
C VAL A 73 -17.05 6.95 -19.08
N MET A 74 -18.38 7.06 -18.92
CA MET A 74 -19.21 5.97 -18.41
C MET A 74 -19.23 4.74 -19.32
N GLU A 75 -19.12 4.90 -20.63
CA GLU A 75 -19.01 3.77 -21.55
C GLU A 75 -17.78 2.90 -21.23
N ARG A 76 -16.64 3.53 -20.94
CA ARG A 76 -15.40 2.84 -20.59
C ARG A 76 -15.44 2.26 -19.18
N ILE A 77 -15.96 3.03 -18.22
CA ILE A 77 -16.04 2.63 -16.82
C ILE A 77 -17.01 1.47 -16.63
N ALA A 78 -18.16 1.48 -17.31
CA ALA A 78 -19.14 0.40 -17.28
C ALA A 78 -18.54 -0.92 -17.79
N ALA A 79 -17.70 -0.87 -18.84
CA ALA A 79 -17.00 -2.03 -19.36
C ALA A 79 -15.98 -2.66 -18.38
N GLN A 80 -15.51 -1.88 -17.38
CA GLN A 80 -14.58 -2.35 -16.35
C GLN A 80 -15.27 -3.02 -15.15
N GLY A 81 -16.60 -2.98 -15.10
CA GLY A 81 -17.41 -3.68 -14.11
C GLY A 81 -17.94 -2.81 -12.97
N ALA A 82 -18.86 -3.38 -12.18
CA ALA A 82 -19.65 -2.67 -11.18
C ALA A 82 -18.82 -1.94 -10.10
N ASN A 83 -17.66 -2.49 -9.71
CA ASN A 83 -16.80 -1.86 -8.70
C ASN A 83 -16.16 -0.57 -9.21
N THR A 84 -15.78 -0.52 -10.50
CA THR A 84 -15.25 0.70 -11.11
C THR A 84 -16.35 1.77 -11.26
N VAL A 85 -17.54 1.36 -11.65
CA VAL A 85 -18.72 2.26 -11.69
C VAL A 85 -18.98 2.86 -10.31
N ARG A 86 -19.01 2.05 -9.25
CA ARG A 86 -19.21 2.52 -7.88
C ARG A 86 -18.15 3.54 -7.47
N ALA A 87 -16.87 3.26 -7.74
CA ALA A 87 -15.77 4.14 -7.41
C ALA A 87 -15.87 5.48 -8.15
N HIS A 88 -16.27 5.48 -9.42
CA HIS A 88 -16.46 6.71 -10.20
C HIS A 88 -17.63 7.54 -9.68
N LEU A 89 -18.80 6.96 -9.45
CA LEU A 89 -19.95 7.67 -8.89
C LEU A 89 -19.61 8.32 -7.54
N HIS A 90 -18.92 7.57 -6.67
CA HIS A 90 -18.44 8.11 -5.40
C HIS A 90 -17.47 9.27 -5.61
N HIS A 91 -16.55 9.17 -6.58
CA HIS A 91 -15.57 10.21 -6.89
C HIS A 91 -16.28 11.52 -7.31
N LEU A 92 -17.20 11.47 -8.27
CA LEU A 92 -17.97 12.63 -8.71
C LEU A 92 -18.69 13.33 -7.55
N ARG A 93 -19.31 12.56 -6.65
CA ARG A 93 -19.99 13.12 -5.46
C ARG A 93 -19.02 13.78 -4.49
N SER A 94 -17.87 13.12 -4.22
CA SER A 94 -16.87 13.62 -3.27
C SER A 94 -16.23 14.92 -3.70
N HIS A 95 -16.23 15.20 -5.01
CA HIS A 95 -15.74 16.46 -5.59
C HIS A 95 -16.87 17.47 -5.89
N GLY A 96 -18.12 17.14 -5.54
CA GLY A 96 -19.26 18.06 -5.73
C GLY A 96 -19.78 18.14 -7.15
N GLU A 97 -19.34 17.24 -8.04
CA GLU A 97 -19.71 17.18 -9.47
C GLU A 97 -21.10 16.55 -9.64
N GLN A 98 -22.13 17.21 -9.09
CA GLN A 98 -23.51 16.68 -9.04
C GLN A 98 -24.11 16.47 -10.43
N GLU A 99 -23.84 17.38 -11.36
CA GLU A 99 -24.37 17.29 -12.72
C GLU A 99 -23.76 16.12 -13.49
N LEU A 100 -22.45 15.92 -13.37
CA LEU A 100 -21.77 14.77 -13.97
C LEU A 100 -22.26 13.46 -13.34
N HIS A 101 -22.46 13.44 -12.02
CA HIS A 101 -23.04 12.28 -11.34
C HIS A 101 -24.44 11.95 -11.86
N ARG A 102 -25.29 12.96 -12.09
CA ARG A 102 -26.62 12.77 -12.67
C ARG A 102 -26.54 12.14 -14.06
N ILE A 103 -25.65 12.66 -14.92
CA ILE A 103 -25.43 12.15 -16.28
C ILE A 103 -24.94 10.68 -16.23
N ALA A 104 -24.03 10.36 -15.31
CA ALA A 104 -23.53 9.00 -15.12
C ALA A 104 -24.64 8.02 -14.75
N VAL A 105 -25.51 8.38 -13.80
CA VAL A 105 -26.64 7.55 -13.37
C VAL A 105 -27.67 7.37 -14.49
N GLU A 106 -27.96 8.43 -15.26
CA GLU A 106 -28.85 8.35 -16.43
C GLU A 106 -28.30 7.39 -17.46
N TYR A 107 -27.00 7.48 -17.78
CA TYR A 107 -26.34 6.56 -18.71
C TYR A 107 -26.53 5.09 -18.31
N LEU A 108 -26.29 4.76 -17.02
CA LEU A 108 -26.44 3.40 -16.49
C LEU A 108 -27.89 2.89 -16.68
N ARG A 109 -28.88 3.74 -16.36
CA ARG A 109 -30.31 3.40 -16.53
C ARG A 109 -30.67 3.15 -18.00
N GLU A 110 -30.22 4.01 -18.91
CA GLU A 110 -30.45 3.88 -20.36
C GLU A 110 -29.86 2.58 -20.93
N LYS A 111 -28.70 2.16 -20.40
CA LYS A 111 -28.02 0.92 -20.81
C LYS A 111 -28.51 -0.32 -20.08
N GLY A 112 -29.47 -0.21 -19.15
CA GLY A 112 -29.96 -1.32 -18.36
C GLY A 112 -28.92 -1.90 -17.40
N ILE A 113 -27.87 -1.13 -17.08
CA ILE A 113 -26.82 -1.52 -16.12
C ILE A 113 -27.30 -1.15 -14.73
N PRO A 114 -27.31 -2.10 -13.77
CA PRO A 114 -27.68 -1.80 -12.41
C PRO A 114 -26.81 -0.66 -11.83
N VAL A 115 -27.44 0.37 -11.30
CA VAL A 115 -26.72 1.38 -10.51
C VAL A 115 -26.24 0.67 -9.25
N PRO A 116 -24.93 0.56 -9.01
CA PRO A 116 -24.45 -0.13 -7.82
C PRO A 116 -24.99 0.55 -6.57
N GLU A 117 -25.64 -0.22 -5.69
CA GLU A 117 -26.06 0.31 -4.38
C GLU A 117 -24.82 0.89 -3.70
N GLU A 118 -24.95 2.10 -3.22
CA GLU A 118 -23.95 2.68 -2.36
C GLU A 118 -23.91 1.80 -1.11
N ALA A 119 -22.79 1.16 -0.86
CA ALA A 119 -22.56 0.61 0.46
C ALA A 119 -22.82 1.76 1.44
N ALA A 120 -23.77 1.55 2.36
CA ALA A 120 -24.09 2.51 3.40
C ALA A 120 -22.76 3.06 3.90
N GLU A 121 -22.63 4.39 3.93
CA GLU A 121 -21.41 5.12 4.21
C GLU A 121 -20.50 4.41 5.24
N GLU A 122 -19.70 3.46 4.81
CA GLU A 122 -18.37 3.42 5.37
C GLU A 122 -17.74 4.69 4.82
N THR A 123 -17.70 5.71 5.66
CA THR A 123 -17.07 6.99 5.39
C THR A 123 -15.66 6.69 4.89
N LEU A 124 -15.53 6.49 3.56
CA LEU A 124 -14.26 6.54 2.87
C LEU A 124 -13.82 7.99 2.99
N GLY A 125 -13.24 8.33 4.15
CA GLY A 125 -12.63 9.61 4.38
C GLY A 125 -11.73 9.93 3.20
N ARG A 126 -11.68 11.18 2.80
CA ARG A 126 -10.74 11.68 1.79
C ARG A 126 -9.34 11.28 2.24
N GLY A 127 -8.71 10.31 1.59
CA GLY A 127 -7.35 9.90 1.93
C GLY A 127 -7.03 8.45 1.57
N CYS A 128 -5.76 8.09 1.75
CA CYS A 128 -5.28 6.72 1.68
C CYS A 128 -6.05 5.83 2.67
N PRO A 129 -6.41 4.57 2.33
CA PRO A 129 -7.03 3.64 3.28
C PRO A 129 -6.30 3.50 4.61
N GLY A 130 -4.99 3.76 4.65
CA GLY A 130 -4.18 3.80 5.87
C GLY A 130 -4.42 5.01 6.76
N THR A 131 -5.09 6.07 6.28
CA THR A 131 -5.43 7.28 7.06
C THR A 131 -6.91 7.32 7.47
N LEU A 132 -7.71 6.32 7.07
CA LEU A 132 -9.13 6.28 7.42
C LEU A 132 -9.33 5.98 8.90
N ALA A 133 -10.07 6.84 9.59
CA ALA A 133 -10.50 6.57 10.95
C ALA A 133 -11.49 5.39 10.95
N LYS A 134 -11.13 4.31 11.62
CA LYS A 134 -11.97 3.12 11.79
C LYS A 134 -12.05 2.77 13.27
N ALA A 135 -13.24 2.74 13.81
CA ALA A 135 -13.47 2.16 15.13
C ALA A 135 -13.31 0.63 15.04
N LEU A 136 -12.39 0.09 15.80
CA LEU A 136 -12.22 -1.36 15.92
C LEU A 136 -13.07 -1.85 17.08
N THR A 137 -13.85 -2.91 16.86
CA THR A 137 -14.59 -3.57 17.95
C THR A 137 -13.58 -4.28 18.85
N PRO A 138 -13.53 -3.96 20.15
CA PRO A 138 -12.65 -4.68 21.06
C PRO A 138 -12.97 -6.17 21.00
N ARG A 139 -11.96 -6.99 20.81
CA ARG A 139 -12.11 -8.43 20.88
C ARG A 139 -12.54 -8.79 22.31
N LYS A 140 -13.61 -9.55 22.47
CA LYS A 140 -13.94 -10.12 23.79
C LYS A 140 -12.71 -10.89 24.26
N PRO A 141 -12.20 -10.65 25.48
CA PRO A 141 -11.09 -11.45 26.00
C PRO A 141 -11.53 -12.92 25.93
N ALA A 142 -10.76 -13.74 25.22
CA ALA A 142 -10.84 -15.19 25.39
C ALA A 142 -10.64 -15.45 26.88
N ALA A 143 -11.45 -16.35 27.46
CA ALA A 143 -11.52 -16.65 28.88
C ALA A 143 -10.16 -16.50 29.56
N ALA A 144 -10.15 -15.75 30.67
CA ALA A 144 -8.99 -15.24 31.38
C ALA A 144 -7.74 -16.14 31.29
N VAL A 145 -6.85 -15.81 30.37
CA VAL A 145 -5.44 -16.17 30.51
C VAL A 145 -4.95 -15.25 31.62
N PRO A 146 -4.35 -15.76 32.70
CA PRO A 146 -3.71 -14.90 33.70
C PRO A 146 -2.81 -13.91 32.98
N PRO A 147 -2.72 -12.65 33.40
CA PRO A 147 -1.78 -11.70 32.86
C PRO A 147 -0.37 -12.16 33.25
N GLU A 148 0.19 -13.11 32.49
CA GLU A 148 1.63 -13.30 32.49
C GLU A 148 2.21 -12.06 31.87
N GLU A 149 2.97 -11.30 32.66
CA GLU A 149 3.73 -10.16 32.18
C GLU A 149 4.58 -10.62 31.01
N THR A 150 4.22 -10.25 29.81
CA THR A 150 5.04 -10.57 28.63
C THR A 150 6.26 -9.64 28.67
N PRO A 151 7.46 -10.15 28.93
CA PRO A 151 8.65 -9.31 29.00
C PRO A 151 8.94 -8.70 27.62
N SER A 152 9.58 -7.54 27.61
CA SER A 152 10.05 -6.94 26.37
C SER A 152 11.09 -7.84 25.70
N ALA A 153 10.88 -8.17 24.44
CA ALA A 153 11.85 -8.89 23.61
C ALA A 153 12.83 -7.94 22.89
N LEU A 154 12.80 -6.64 23.19
CA LEU A 154 13.68 -5.66 22.58
C LEU A 154 15.13 -5.89 23.04
N ARG A 155 16.06 -5.97 22.08
CA ARG A 155 17.47 -6.30 22.33
C ARG A 155 18.44 -5.20 21.97
N GLN A 156 17.97 -4.11 21.37
CA GLN A 156 18.80 -2.96 21.00
C GLN A 156 18.00 -1.64 21.06
N TRP A 157 18.73 -0.55 21.07
CA TRP A 157 18.25 0.83 20.95
C TRP A 157 19.25 1.64 20.13
N PRO A 158 18.82 2.53 19.25
CA PRO A 158 17.44 2.86 18.86
C PRO A 158 16.79 1.79 17.98
N VAL A 159 15.49 1.97 17.62
CA VAL A 159 14.73 1.07 16.77
C VAL A 159 14.32 1.70 15.43
N GLN A 160 14.19 3.04 15.40
CA GLN A 160 13.85 3.80 14.21
C GLN A 160 15.01 3.78 13.21
N LEU A 161 14.70 3.38 11.95
CA LEU A 161 15.71 3.25 10.90
C LEU A 161 16.54 4.51 10.71
N ARG A 162 15.92 5.70 10.80
CA ARG A 162 16.61 6.99 10.66
C ARG A 162 17.70 7.17 11.72
N LEU A 163 17.51 6.63 12.93
CA LEU A 163 18.40 6.79 14.07
C LEU A 163 19.45 5.66 14.21
N LEU A 164 19.28 4.55 13.49
CA LEU A 164 20.19 3.42 13.57
C LEU A 164 21.56 3.78 13.00
N ASN A 165 22.61 3.31 13.69
CA ASN A 165 23.96 3.31 13.13
C ASN A 165 24.19 2.02 12.32
N PRO A 166 24.46 2.11 11.01
CA PRO A 166 24.71 0.93 10.17
C PRO A 166 25.94 0.09 10.59
N GLU A 167 26.83 0.63 11.41
CA GLU A 167 28.03 -0.06 11.88
C GLU A 167 27.84 -0.77 13.23
N ALA A 168 26.61 -0.75 13.77
CA ALA A 168 26.37 -1.26 15.11
C ALA A 168 26.56 -2.79 15.18
N PRO A 169 27.34 -3.29 16.17
CA PRO A 169 27.74 -4.72 16.23
C PRO A 169 26.57 -5.67 16.49
N TYR A 170 25.41 -5.17 16.95
CA TYR A 170 24.24 -6.03 17.16
C TYR A 170 23.61 -6.54 15.86
N PHE A 171 24.06 -6.05 14.70
CA PHE A 171 23.65 -6.58 13.38
C PHE A 171 24.42 -7.84 12.99
N ASP A 172 25.60 -8.09 13.57
CA ASP A 172 26.40 -9.27 13.21
C ASP A 172 25.70 -10.57 13.58
N GLY A 173 25.46 -11.42 12.57
CA GLY A 173 24.76 -12.69 12.73
C GLY A 173 23.29 -12.52 13.17
N ALA A 174 22.66 -11.38 12.91
CA ALA A 174 21.31 -11.11 13.35
C ALA A 174 20.25 -11.69 12.41
N ASP A 175 19.11 -12.04 12.99
CA ASP A 175 17.83 -12.11 12.30
C ASP A 175 17.16 -10.75 12.46
N LEU A 176 16.80 -10.09 11.34
CA LEU A 176 16.17 -8.77 11.38
C LEU A 176 14.64 -8.89 11.33
N LEU A 177 13.97 -8.04 12.11
CA LEU A 177 12.57 -7.70 11.93
C LEU A 177 12.47 -6.26 11.44
N VAL A 178 12.11 -6.08 10.17
CA VAL A 178 11.78 -4.77 9.61
C VAL A 178 10.28 -4.60 9.68
N SER A 179 9.81 -3.72 10.55
CA SER A 179 8.39 -3.55 10.84
C SER A 179 7.91 -2.16 10.45
N ALA A 180 6.74 -2.08 9.83
CA ALA A 180 6.03 -0.82 9.71
C ALA A 180 5.59 -0.33 11.11
N ASP A 181 5.65 0.98 11.37
CA ASP A 181 5.36 1.61 12.66
C ASP A 181 4.04 1.18 13.31
N CYS A 182 3.01 0.90 12.50
CA CYS A 182 1.69 0.53 13.00
C CYS A 182 1.61 -0.91 13.52
N VAL A 183 2.52 -1.81 13.11
CA VAL A 183 2.43 -3.24 13.45
C VAL A 183 2.58 -3.50 14.95
N PRO A 184 3.56 -2.91 15.68
CA PRO A 184 3.70 -3.11 17.11
C PRO A 184 2.47 -2.67 17.91
N CYS A 185 1.75 -1.64 17.42
CA CYS A 185 0.54 -1.13 18.07
C CYS A 185 -0.69 -1.99 17.77
N ALA A 186 -0.76 -2.58 16.57
CA ALA A 186 -1.91 -3.36 16.13
C ALA A 186 -1.87 -4.80 16.67
N MET A 187 -0.67 -5.40 16.75
CA MET A 187 -0.50 -6.81 17.09
C MET A 187 -0.17 -7.02 18.57
N GLY A 188 -1.13 -7.50 19.35
CA GLY A 188 -0.95 -7.73 20.79
C GLY A 188 0.17 -8.72 21.14
N GLY A 189 0.47 -9.68 20.25
CA GLY A 189 1.55 -10.66 20.38
C GLY A 189 2.90 -10.22 19.80
N PHE A 190 3.08 -8.96 19.42
CA PHE A 190 4.25 -8.48 18.67
C PHE A 190 5.60 -8.91 19.26
N HIS A 191 5.81 -8.71 20.56
CA HIS A 191 7.07 -9.06 21.21
C HIS A 191 7.33 -10.57 21.20
N ARG A 192 6.30 -11.38 21.49
CA ARG A 192 6.42 -12.82 21.58
C ARG A 192 6.48 -13.50 20.20
N GLU A 193 5.71 -13.03 19.26
CA GLU A 193 5.47 -13.75 18.00
C GLU A 193 6.32 -13.26 16.83
N LEU A 194 6.69 -11.98 16.85
CA LEU A 194 7.47 -11.38 15.76
C LEU A 194 8.88 -10.98 16.18
N LEU A 195 9.02 -10.33 17.35
CA LEU A 195 10.28 -9.69 17.75
C LEU A 195 11.25 -10.67 18.44
N ASP A 196 10.75 -11.69 19.13
CA ASP A 196 11.61 -12.57 19.92
C ASP A 196 12.79 -13.11 19.09
N GLY A 197 14.00 -12.97 19.63
CA GLY A 197 15.26 -13.39 19.00
C GLY A 197 15.76 -12.49 17.86
N LYS A 198 15.05 -11.40 17.48
CA LYS A 198 15.41 -10.55 16.33
C LYS A 198 15.88 -9.15 16.74
N ILE A 199 16.59 -8.51 15.85
CA ILE A 199 16.91 -7.08 15.90
C ILE A 199 15.82 -6.30 15.17
N LEU A 200 15.27 -5.29 15.83
CA LEU A 200 14.12 -4.52 15.33
C LEU A 200 14.56 -3.28 14.55
N VAL A 201 13.98 -3.10 13.38
CA VAL A 201 14.07 -1.87 12.58
C VAL A 201 12.65 -1.43 12.27
N ILE A 202 12.27 -0.20 12.63
CA ILE A 202 10.94 0.32 12.31
C ILE A 202 11.00 1.62 11.52
N PHE A 203 10.03 1.81 10.63
CA PHE A 203 9.83 3.05 9.86
C PHE A 203 8.45 3.05 9.20
N CYS A 204 8.00 4.23 8.76
CA CYS A 204 6.77 4.40 8.00
C CYS A 204 7.05 4.94 6.59
N PRO A 205 6.93 4.15 5.52
CA PRO A 205 7.22 4.61 4.16
C PRO A 205 6.26 5.73 3.66
N LYS A 206 5.19 6.01 4.42
CA LYS A 206 4.22 7.06 4.09
C LYS A 206 4.48 8.37 4.82
N LEU A 207 4.95 8.30 6.07
CA LEU A 207 5.15 9.47 6.92
C LEU A 207 6.60 9.97 6.87
N ASP A 208 7.54 9.06 6.63
CA ASP A 208 8.94 9.41 6.61
C ASP A 208 9.31 10.00 5.25
N GLU A 209 10.10 11.06 5.29
CA GLU A 209 10.72 11.69 4.12
C GLU A 209 11.98 10.91 3.73
N ASP A 210 12.43 11.08 2.47
CA ASP A 210 13.70 10.52 1.96
C ASP A 210 13.84 9.00 2.06
N THR A 211 12.84 8.26 1.57
CA THR A 211 12.86 6.78 1.57
C THR A 211 14.04 6.16 0.82
N GLU A 212 14.67 6.89 -0.11
CA GLU A 212 15.91 6.46 -0.79
C GLU A 212 17.10 6.40 0.19
N GLU A 213 17.14 7.27 1.21
CA GLU A 213 18.13 7.18 2.29
C GLU A 213 17.95 5.88 3.07
N TYR A 214 16.70 5.41 3.26
CA TYR A 214 16.41 4.14 3.92
C TYR A 214 16.90 2.94 3.12
N VAL A 215 16.72 2.96 1.80
CA VAL A 215 17.29 1.95 0.92
C VAL A 215 18.81 1.91 1.07
N SER A 216 19.46 3.06 1.03
CA SER A 216 20.92 3.18 1.15
C SER A 216 21.43 2.67 2.50
N LYS A 217 20.77 3.05 3.60
CA LYS A 217 21.13 2.66 4.96
C LYS A 217 20.92 1.15 5.20
N LEU A 218 19.80 0.59 4.76
CA LEU A 218 19.58 -0.86 4.85
C LEU A 218 20.57 -1.62 3.97
N ALA A 219 20.88 -1.15 2.76
CA ALA A 219 21.86 -1.76 1.90
C ALA A 219 23.28 -1.73 2.54
N GLU A 220 23.61 -0.69 3.27
CA GLU A 220 24.85 -0.60 4.03
C GLU A 220 24.90 -1.65 5.15
N ILE A 221 23.83 -1.79 5.94
CA ILE A 221 23.69 -2.83 6.98
C ILE A 221 23.86 -4.22 6.34
N PHE A 222 23.17 -4.50 5.24
CA PHE A 222 23.25 -5.80 4.56
C PHE A 222 24.63 -6.10 3.95
N ARG A 223 25.39 -5.09 3.57
CA ARG A 223 26.78 -5.26 3.07
C ARG A 223 27.78 -5.50 4.17
N ARG A 224 27.63 -4.77 5.29
CA ARG A 224 28.60 -4.77 6.39
C ARG A 224 28.50 -5.99 7.28
N HIS A 225 27.28 -6.52 7.47
CA HIS A 225 27.01 -7.53 8.47
C HIS A 225 26.53 -8.84 7.84
N ASP A 226 26.75 -9.94 8.54
CA ASP A 226 26.27 -11.26 8.12
C ASP A 226 24.86 -11.50 8.62
N ILE A 227 23.89 -10.83 8.02
CA ILE A 227 22.46 -10.96 8.36
C ILE A 227 21.96 -12.33 7.94
N ARG A 228 21.40 -13.10 8.86
CA ARG A 228 20.90 -14.47 8.62
C ARG A 228 19.57 -14.52 7.91
N SER A 229 18.65 -13.65 8.32
CA SER A 229 17.32 -13.55 7.72
C SER A 229 16.72 -12.16 7.92
N VAL A 230 15.76 -11.81 7.06
CA VAL A 230 14.96 -10.59 7.17
C VAL A 230 13.49 -10.99 7.21
N THR A 231 12.78 -10.59 8.25
CA THR A 231 11.32 -10.66 8.32
C THR A 231 10.77 -9.25 8.14
N VAL A 232 9.93 -9.01 7.13
CA VAL A 232 9.21 -7.74 6.98
C VAL A 232 7.81 -7.90 7.52
N ALA A 233 7.44 -7.08 8.50
CA ALA A 233 6.09 -7.03 9.04
C ALA A 233 5.38 -5.74 8.61
N ARG A 234 4.23 -5.87 7.95
CA ARG A 234 3.44 -4.75 7.47
C ARG A 234 1.94 -4.93 7.72
N MET A 235 1.20 -3.83 7.72
CA MET A 235 -0.26 -3.89 7.77
C MET A 235 -0.85 -4.22 6.40
N THR A 236 -2.12 -4.64 6.38
CA THR A 236 -2.90 -4.84 5.13
C THR A 236 -3.15 -3.56 4.35
N VAL A 237 -2.96 -2.39 4.97
CA VAL A 237 -3.21 -1.09 4.31
C VAL A 237 -2.18 -0.80 3.22
N PRO A 238 -2.58 -0.16 2.09
CA PRO A 238 -1.71 0.05 0.93
C PRO A 238 -0.42 0.80 1.24
N CYS A 239 -0.47 1.80 2.12
CA CYS A 239 0.72 2.60 2.48
C CYS A 239 1.86 1.77 3.07
N CYS A 240 1.57 0.62 3.68
CA CYS A 240 2.60 -0.27 4.22
C CYS A 240 3.29 -1.16 3.16
N GLY A 241 2.81 -1.19 1.92
CA GLY A 241 3.45 -1.93 0.82
C GLY A 241 4.88 -1.45 0.54
N GLY A 242 5.12 -0.15 0.70
CA GLY A 242 6.44 0.46 0.55
C GLY A 242 7.52 -0.12 1.47
N THR A 243 7.16 -0.66 2.63
CA THR A 243 8.14 -1.30 3.54
C THR A 243 8.83 -2.49 2.87
N VAL A 244 8.07 -3.33 2.16
CA VAL A 244 8.63 -4.47 1.41
C VAL A 244 9.51 -3.99 0.27
N ALA A 245 9.02 -3.04 -0.53
CA ALA A 245 9.74 -2.52 -1.68
C ALA A 245 11.10 -1.88 -1.30
N ILE A 246 11.16 -1.14 -0.18
CA ILE A 246 12.40 -0.55 0.34
C ILE A 246 13.40 -1.66 0.72
N VAL A 247 12.95 -2.72 1.41
CA VAL A 247 13.83 -3.83 1.81
C VAL A 247 14.33 -4.61 0.59
N GLU A 248 13.46 -4.93 -0.37
CA GLU A 248 13.84 -5.63 -1.60
C GLU A 248 14.87 -4.82 -2.40
N LYS A 249 14.65 -3.52 -2.59
CA LYS A 249 15.59 -2.61 -3.27
C LYS A 249 16.94 -2.51 -2.53
N ALA A 250 16.89 -2.52 -1.19
CA ALA A 250 18.12 -2.52 -0.39
C ALA A 250 18.92 -3.83 -0.52
N LEU A 251 18.25 -4.98 -0.54
CA LEU A 251 18.90 -6.29 -0.78
C LEU A 251 19.54 -6.35 -2.16
N GLU A 252 18.83 -5.88 -3.19
CA GLU A 252 19.33 -5.78 -4.55
C GLU A 252 20.55 -4.86 -4.62
N SER A 253 20.46 -3.65 -4.05
CA SER A 253 21.56 -2.68 -4.00
C SER A 253 22.79 -3.19 -3.22
N ALA A 254 22.54 -4.03 -2.20
CA ALA A 254 23.63 -4.67 -1.45
C ALA A 254 24.30 -5.82 -2.20
N GLY A 255 23.67 -6.36 -3.23
CA GLY A 255 24.10 -7.57 -3.93
C GLY A 255 24.03 -8.83 -3.04
N ARG A 256 23.19 -8.85 -2.02
CA ARG A 256 23.09 -9.93 -1.02
C ARG A 256 21.82 -10.74 -1.22
N ARG A 257 21.97 -12.07 -1.12
CA ARG A 257 20.84 -13.01 -1.12
C ARG A 257 20.56 -13.45 0.32
N ILE A 258 19.72 -12.71 1.02
CA ILE A 258 19.31 -13.00 2.38
C ILE A 258 17.86 -13.54 2.35
N PRO A 259 17.53 -14.63 3.07
CA PRO A 259 16.16 -15.12 3.15
C PRO A 259 15.22 -14.00 3.63
N LEU A 260 14.15 -13.76 2.86
CA LEU A 260 13.14 -12.74 3.14
C LEU A 260 11.79 -13.39 3.39
N ASP A 261 11.18 -13.12 4.55
CA ASP A 261 9.82 -13.53 4.90
C ASP A 261 8.95 -12.29 5.09
N VAL A 262 7.74 -12.29 4.52
CA VAL A 262 6.81 -11.15 4.65
C VAL A 262 5.62 -11.58 5.50
N ARG A 263 5.36 -10.83 6.57
CA ARG A 263 4.22 -11.01 7.48
C ARG A 263 3.26 -9.84 7.31
N ILE A 264 2.02 -10.16 6.97
CA ILE A 264 0.96 -9.18 6.82
C ILE A 264 0.02 -9.29 7.99
N ILE A 265 -0.22 -8.17 8.64
CA ILE A 265 -1.07 -8.06 9.83
C ILE A 265 -2.30 -7.24 9.45
N ASP A 266 -3.48 -7.73 9.79
CA ASP A 266 -4.71 -6.99 9.58
C ASP A 266 -4.94 -5.91 10.66
N LEU A 267 -5.98 -5.10 10.50
CA LEU A 267 -6.30 -4.03 11.45
C LEU A 267 -6.77 -4.54 12.82
N ASN A 268 -7.09 -5.83 12.95
CA ASN A 268 -7.43 -6.45 14.21
C ASN A 268 -6.21 -7.08 14.90
N GLY A 269 -5.02 -6.96 14.28
CA GLY A 269 -3.77 -7.51 14.81
C GLY A 269 -3.55 -8.99 14.50
N GLU A 270 -4.32 -9.56 13.56
CA GLU A 270 -4.19 -10.97 13.20
C GLU A 270 -3.29 -11.13 11.96
N PRO A 271 -2.40 -12.14 11.95
CA PRO A 271 -1.63 -12.48 10.76
C PRO A 271 -2.55 -12.95 9.63
N VAL A 272 -2.43 -12.31 8.46
CA VAL A 272 -3.08 -12.77 7.24
C VAL A 272 -2.21 -13.85 6.61
N ARG A 273 -2.81 -15.02 6.33
CA ARG A 273 -2.09 -16.10 5.65
C ARG A 273 -1.87 -15.73 4.18
N GLU A 274 -0.69 -15.26 3.83
CA GLU A 274 -0.24 -15.27 2.43
C GLU A 274 0.57 -16.53 2.15
N ALA A 275 0.43 -17.05 0.92
CA ALA A 275 1.29 -18.11 0.41
C ALA A 275 2.75 -17.58 0.40
N ARG A 276 3.68 -18.33 0.96
CA ARG A 276 5.12 -18.01 0.95
C ARG A 276 5.55 -17.72 -0.48
N ARG A 277 6.02 -16.52 -0.74
CA ARG A 277 6.77 -16.24 -1.97
C ARG A 277 8.16 -16.85 -1.82
N THR A 278 8.42 -17.90 -2.56
CA THR A 278 9.79 -18.40 -2.74
C THR A 278 10.51 -17.41 -3.66
N PRO A 279 11.65 -16.82 -3.26
CA PRO A 279 12.44 -15.99 -4.16
C PRO A 279 12.92 -16.86 -5.32
N GLY A 280 12.53 -16.54 -6.57
CA GLY A 280 13.14 -17.13 -7.76
C GLY A 280 12.29 -18.05 -8.61
N GLN A 281 10.95 -17.91 -8.65
CA GLN A 281 10.16 -18.44 -9.75
C GLN A 281 9.65 -17.30 -10.64
N PRO A 282 9.86 -17.41 -11.98
CA PRO A 282 9.49 -16.39 -12.96
C PRO A 282 7.98 -16.17 -13.03
#